data_7f8560053cd4414aa49108f61c78c203
#
_entry.id   7f8560053cd4414aa49108f61c78c203
#
_cell.length_a   1.000
_cell.length_b   1.000
_cell.length_c   1.000
_cell.angle_alpha   90.00
_cell.angle_beta   90.00
_cell.angle_gamma   90.00
#
_symmetry.space_group_name_H-M   'P 1'
#
loop_
_entity.id
_entity.type
_entity.pdbx_description
1 polymer ?
#
loop_
_entity_poly.entity_id
_entity_poly.type
_entity_poly.pdbx_seq_one_letter_code
_entity_poly.pdbx_strand_id
1 'polypeptide(L)'
;MTTQPAFIIDVRSPLEFAAGHLKGAINIPPDRIEQAIGAIDGLERTSPILLYCLSGARSAFACQVLAQRGFTQAKNGGAMATLLLNFERA
;
A
#
# COMPACT_ATOMS: atom_id res chain seq x y z
N MET A 1 -16.62 -9.32 -12.46
CA MET A 1 -16.22 -9.57 -11.07
C MET A 1 -15.02 -8.70 -10.71
N THR A 2 -15.11 -7.98 -9.61
CA THR A 2 -14.04 -7.10 -9.19
C THR A 2 -12.99 -7.89 -8.43
N THR A 3 -11.73 -7.77 -8.84
CA THR A 3 -10.63 -8.42 -8.15
C THR A 3 -10.08 -7.49 -7.08
N GLN A 4 -10.11 -7.93 -5.83
CA GLN A 4 -9.50 -7.20 -4.74
C GLN A 4 -7.98 -7.42 -4.76
N PRO A 5 -7.18 -6.40 -4.42
CA PRO A 5 -5.75 -6.61 -4.29
C PRO A 5 -5.47 -7.59 -3.15
N ALA A 6 -4.44 -8.42 -3.32
CA ALA A 6 -4.07 -9.38 -2.29
C ALA A 6 -3.49 -8.69 -1.06
N PHE A 7 -2.83 -7.54 -1.25
CA PHE A 7 -2.20 -6.78 -0.18
C PHE A 7 -2.49 -5.30 -0.34
N ILE A 8 -2.78 -4.64 0.78
CA ILE A 8 -3.01 -3.19 0.81
C ILE A 8 -2.00 -2.60 1.77
N ILE A 9 -1.21 -1.64 1.31
CA ILE A 9 -0.18 -1.01 2.10
C ILE A 9 -0.44 0.48 2.23
N ASP A 10 -0.56 0.95 3.48
CA ASP A 10 -0.69 2.35 3.81
C ASP A 10 0.71 2.90 4.08
N VAL A 11 1.18 3.79 3.23
CA VAL A 11 2.53 4.34 3.35
C VAL A 11 2.55 5.70 4.05
N ARG A 12 1.49 6.00 4.81
CA ARG A 12 1.47 7.21 5.64
C ARG A 12 2.22 6.94 6.94
N SER A 13 2.34 7.99 7.76
CA SER A 13 2.98 7.82 9.07
C SER A 13 2.14 6.93 9.98
N PRO A 14 2.75 6.33 11.03
CA PRO A 14 1.99 5.53 12.00
C PRO A 14 0.88 6.32 12.69
N LEU A 15 1.06 7.60 12.94
CA LEU A 15 0.02 8.44 13.54
C LEU A 15 -1.17 8.62 12.60
N GLU A 16 -0.90 8.85 11.33
CA GLU A 16 -1.97 8.94 10.34
C GLU A 16 -2.73 7.62 10.25
N PHE A 17 -2.00 6.51 10.23
CA PHE A 17 -2.61 5.19 10.15
C PHE A 17 -3.49 4.91 11.36
N ALA A 18 -3.02 5.25 12.56
CA ALA A 18 -3.77 5.02 13.79
C ALA A 18 -5.06 5.84 13.85
N ALA A 19 -5.09 7.00 13.20
CA ALA A 19 -6.28 7.83 13.15
C ALA A 19 -7.36 7.29 12.21
N GLY A 20 -7.03 6.31 11.40
CA GLY A 20 -7.96 5.66 10.48
C GLY A 20 -7.25 5.24 9.20
N HIS A 21 -7.58 4.05 8.70
CA HIS A 21 -6.94 3.49 7.52
C HIS A 21 -7.93 2.57 6.80
N LEU A 22 -7.55 2.10 5.62
CA LEU A 22 -8.37 1.11 4.92
C LEU A 22 -8.33 -0.21 5.66
N LYS A 23 -9.48 -0.87 5.75
CA LYS A 23 -9.57 -2.18 6.39
C LYS A 23 -8.63 -3.16 5.72
N GLY A 24 -7.82 -3.83 6.52
CA GLY A 24 -6.85 -4.81 6.03
C GLY A 24 -5.51 -4.21 5.60
N ALA A 25 -5.35 -2.90 5.68
CA ALA A 25 -4.09 -2.27 5.28
C ALA A 25 -2.99 -2.52 6.30
N ILE A 26 -1.78 -2.68 5.78
CA ILE A 26 -0.55 -2.79 6.57
C ILE A 26 0.16 -1.45 6.47
N ASN A 27 0.58 -0.91 7.62
CA ASN A 27 1.27 0.39 7.61
C ASN A 27 2.78 0.18 7.43
N ILE A 28 3.30 0.68 6.34
CA ILE A 28 4.74 0.69 6.06
C ILE A 28 5.09 2.05 5.47
N PRO A 29 5.71 2.96 6.24
CA PRO A 29 6.12 4.25 5.70
C PRO A 29 7.11 4.10 4.54
N PRO A 30 7.23 5.10 3.65
CA PRO A 30 8.01 4.93 2.42
C PRO A 30 9.47 4.61 2.65
N ASP A 31 10.07 5.16 3.71
CA ASP A 31 11.48 4.93 4.03
C ASP A 31 11.74 3.52 4.57
N ARG A 32 10.69 2.78 4.90
CA ARG A 32 10.79 1.42 5.42
C ARG A 32 10.34 0.36 4.43
N ILE A 33 9.82 0.76 3.28
CA ILE A 33 9.18 -0.18 2.35
C ILE A 33 10.15 -1.25 1.87
N GLU A 34 11.39 -0.88 1.60
CA GLU A 34 12.38 -1.79 1.06
C GLU A 34 12.72 -2.92 2.03
N GLN A 35 12.87 -2.58 3.33
CA GLN A 35 13.19 -3.57 4.34
C GLN A 35 11.98 -4.38 4.78
N ALA A 36 10.82 -3.75 4.85
CA ALA A 36 9.64 -4.37 5.45
C ALA A 36 8.85 -5.25 4.50
N ILE A 37 8.96 -4.99 3.19
CA ILE A 37 8.13 -5.69 2.21
C ILE A 37 8.39 -7.21 2.22
N GLY A 38 9.63 -7.60 2.42
CA GLY A 38 10.00 -9.02 2.42
C GLY A 38 9.56 -9.77 3.67
N ALA A 39 9.12 -9.07 4.71
CA ALA A 39 8.67 -9.70 5.95
C ALA A 39 7.18 -10.01 5.96
N ILE A 40 6.44 -9.64 4.91
CA ILE A 40 5.00 -9.87 4.84
C ILE A 40 4.76 -11.31 4.42
N ASP A 41 4.06 -12.07 5.28
CA ASP A 41 3.75 -13.48 5.00
C ASP A 41 2.92 -13.61 3.74
N GLY A 42 3.33 -14.54 2.88
CA GLY A 42 2.59 -14.86 1.67
C GLY A 42 2.80 -13.88 0.52
N LEU A 43 3.57 -12.82 0.72
CA LEU A 43 3.82 -11.85 -0.34
C LEU A 43 4.88 -12.36 -1.30
N GLU A 44 4.54 -12.33 -2.59
CA GLU A 44 5.45 -12.72 -3.66
C GLU A 44 5.67 -11.55 -4.61
N ARG A 45 6.68 -11.66 -5.46
CA ARG A 45 7.01 -10.61 -6.45
C ARG A 45 5.89 -10.38 -7.46
N THR A 46 5.02 -11.36 -7.65
CA THR A 46 3.87 -11.27 -8.55
C THR A 46 2.56 -10.93 -7.84
N SER A 47 2.58 -10.78 -6.52
CA SER A 47 1.38 -10.47 -5.75
C SER A 47 0.83 -9.10 -6.12
N PRO A 48 -0.48 -8.96 -6.31
CA PRO A 48 -1.11 -7.65 -6.48
C PRO A 48 -1.01 -6.85 -5.18
N ILE A 49 -0.41 -5.67 -5.26
CA ILE A 49 -0.21 -4.80 -4.11
C ILE A 49 -0.78 -3.42 -4.43
N LEU A 50 -1.68 -2.94 -3.58
CA LEU A 50 -2.20 -1.59 -3.67
C LEU A 50 -1.57 -0.75 -2.57
N LEU A 51 -0.89 0.33 -2.95
CA LEU A 51 -0.29 1.24 -2.00
C LEU A 51 -1.03 2.58 -2.05
N TYR A 52 -1.20 3.22 -0.91
CA TYR A 52 -1.86 4.51 -0.86
C TYR A 52 -1.27 5.40 0.22
N CYS A 53 -1.52 6.69 0.10
CA CYS A 53 -1.18 7.67 1.13
C CYS A 53 -2.27 8.74 1.18
N LEU A 54 -1.96 9.94 1.63
CA LEU A 54 -2.95 11.00 1.72
C LEU A 54 -3.27 11.61 0.35
N SER A 55 -2.23 11.82 -0.49
CA SER A 55 -2.38 12.49 -1.79
C SER A 55 -1.85 11.66 -2.97
N GLY A 56 -1.16 10.56 -2.72
CA GLY A 56 -0.59 9.72 -3.77
C GLY A 56 0.90 9.92 -4.01
N ALA A 57 1.53 10.95 -3.44
CA ALA A 57 2.94 11.24 -3.68
C ALA A 57 3.88 10.24 -2.97
N ARG A 58 3.62 9.96 -1.70
CA ARG A 58 4.41 8.99 -0.93
C ARG A 58 4.24 7.59 -1.50
N SER A 59 3.02 7.23 -1.90
CA SER A 59 2.76 5.91 -2.48
C SER A 59 3.37 5.76 -3.87
N ALA A 60 3.44 6.84 -4.65
CA ALA A 60 4.13 6.80 -5.94
C ALA A 60 5.61 6.46 -5.76
N PHE A 61 6.27 7.09 -4.78
CA PHE A 61 7.66 6.79 -4.45
C PHE A 61 7.82 5.32 -4.03
N ALA A 62 6.97 4.85 -3.13
CA ALA A 62 7.03 3.47 -2.66
C ALA A 62 6.83 2.47 -3.81
N CYS A 63 5.92 2.75 -4.73
CA CYS A 63 5.72 1.91 -5.90
C CYS A 63 6.97 1.83 -6.78
N GLN A 64 7.69 2.94 -6.93
CA GLN A 64 8.93 2.93 -7.70
C GLN A 64 9.98 2.04 -7.04
N VAL A 65 10.10 2.13 -5.73
CA VAL A 65 11.04 1.28 -4.97
C VAL A 65 10.69 -0.20 -5.18
N LEU A 66 9.42 -0.56 -5.07
CA LEU A 66 8.99 -1.94 -5.24
C LEU A 66 9.21 -2.43 -6.67
N ALA A 67 8.94 -1.58 -7.67
CA ALA A 67 9.19 -1.95 -9.07
C ALA A 67 10.67 -2.25 -9.31
N GLN A 68 11.56 -1.46 -8.72
CA GLN A 68 13.00 -1.69 -8.82
C GLN A 68 13.43 -2.97 -8.13
N ARG A 69 12.65 -3.45 -7.18
CA ARG A 69 12.91 -4.71 -6.47
C ARG A 69 12.22 -5.90 -7.09
N GLY A 70 11.61 -5.74 -8.26
CA GLY A 70 11.02 -6.82 -9.01
C GLY A 70 9.56 -7.14 -8.68
N PHE A 71 8.89 -6.28 -7.92
CA PHE A 71 7.46 -6.44 -7.66
C PHE A 71 6.68 -5.89 -8.85
N THR A 72 6.09 -6.79 -9.63
CA THR A 72 5.55 -6.45 -10.95
C THR A 72 4.13 -5.91 -10.90
N GLN A 73 3.42 -6.06 -9.79
CA GLN A 73 2.02 -5.65 -9.67
C GLN A 73 1.77 -4.69 -8.51
N ALA A 74 2.75 -3.85 -8.21
CA ALA A 74 2.57 -2.77 -7.24
C ALA A 74 1.92 -1.58 -7.93
N LYS A 75 0.78 -1.15 -7.42
CA LYS A 75 0.02 -0.05 -8.00
C LYS A 75 -0.18 1.07 -7.01
N ASN A 76 -0.04 2.30 -7.49
CA ASN A 76 -0.34 3.48 -6.69
C ASN A 76 -1.86 3.70 -6.66
N GLY A 77 -2.48 3.49 -5.51
CA GLY A 77 -3.90 3.73 -5.32
C GLY A 77 -4.25 5.19 -5.10
N GLY A 78 -3.26 6.04 -4.88
CA GLY A 78 -3.47 7.47 -4.72
C GLY A 78 -3.90 7.87 -3.32
N ALA A 79 -4.94 8.69 -3.26
CA ALA A 79 -5.41 9.25 -2.00
C ALA A 79 -6.39 8.32 -1.30
N MET A 80 -6.23 8.19 0.02
CA MET A 80 -7.13 7.38 0.84
C MET A 80 -8.59 7.79 0.65
N ALA A 81 -8.86 9.09 0.60
CA ALA A 81 -10.24 9.58 0.47
C ALA A 81 -10.93 9.02 -0.78
N THR A 82 -10.20 8.90 -1.88
CA THR A 82 -10.74 8.32 -3.12
C THR A 82 -11.01 6.83 -2.96
N LEU A 83 -10.10 6.12 -2.31
CA LEU A 83 -10.24 4.67 -2.12
C LEU A 83 -11.40 4.33 -1.19
N LEU A 84 -11.76 5.20 -0.26
CA LEU A 84 -12.88 4.96 0.64
C LEU A 84 -14.23 4.89 -0.09
N LEU A 85 -14.28 5.26 -1.36
CA LEU A 85 -15.47 5.05 -2.17
C LEU A 85 -15.71 3.56 -2.47
N ASN A 86 -14.65 2.74 -2.43
CA ASN A 86 -14.74 1.32 -2.79
C ASN A 86 -14.17 0.38 -1.72
N PHE A 87 -13.52 0.91 -0.70
CA PHE A 87 -12.90 0.12 0.37
C PHE A 87 -13.45 0.56 1.72
N GLU A 88 -13.57 -0.38 2.64
CA GLU A 88 -14.01 -0.07 3.99
C GLU A 88 -12.90 0.58 4.80
N ARG A 89 -13.32 1.44 5.73
CA ARG A 89 -12.41 2.05 6.69
C ARG A 89 -12.35 1.20 7.97
N ALA A 90 -11.15 1.05 8.46
CA ALA A 90 -10.93 0.43 9.79
C ALA A 90 -10.79 1.50 10.86
#